data_8247ac32257a49f4615e0ce5f2deaa14
#
_entry.id   8247ac32257a49f4615e0ce5f2deaa14
#
_cell.length_a   1.000
_cell.length_b   1.000
_cell.length_c   1.000
_cell.angle_alpha   90.00
_cell.angle_beta   90.00
_cell.angle_gamma   90.00
#
_symmetry.space_group_name_H-M   'P 1'
#
loop_
_entity.id
_entity.type
_entity.pdbx_description
1 polymer ?
#
loop_
_entity_poly.entity_id
_entity_poly.type
_entity_poly.pdbx_seq_one_letter_code
_entity_poly.pdbx_strand_id
1 'polypeptide(L)'
;KGLDAIVEKHRVEKIKTIGDAYMAAAGLPDPQASTAADIVLAALEMRDLIGQRRTERLRAGLPAFEMRIGLHSGPVIAGIVGVRKFAYDIWGDTVNTAARMESSGEPGRVNISATTYALVKDVPGLRFEPRGHVHAKGKGELEMFFVERA
;
A
#
# COMPACT_ATOMS: atom_id res chain seq x y z
N LYS A 1 -12.28 4.93 -8.56
CA LYS A 1 -12.26 6.35 -8.95
C LYS A 1 -11.44 7.21 -8.00
N GLY A 2 -11.84 7.28 -6.74
CA GLY A 2 -11.14 8.10 -5.77
C GLY A 2 -9.72 7.63 -5.50
N LEU A 3 -9.45 6.34 -5.59
CA LEU A 3 -8.10 5.80 -5.39
C LEU A 3 -7.13 6.29 -6.45
N ASP A 4 -7.57 6.35 -7.72
CA ASP A 4 -6.72 6.83 -8.79
C ASP A 4 -6.35 8.31 -8.59
N ALA A 5 -7.27 9.12 -8.10
CA ALA A 5 -6.98 10.52 -7.79
C ALA A 5 -5.95 10.65 -6.67
N ILE A 6 -6.00 9.79 -5.67
CA ILE A 6 -5.05 9.81 -4.56
C ILE A 6 -3.64 9.45 -5.03
N VAL A 7 -3.49 8.37 -5.82
CA VAL A 7 -2.16 8.00 -6.31
C VAL A 7 -1.59 9.07 -7.22
N GLU A 8 -2.41 9.68 -8.06
CA GLU A 8 -1.98 10.78 -8.93
C GLU A 8 -1.51 11.99 -8.13
N LYS A 9 -2.26 12.37 -7.10
CA LYS A 9 -1.91 13.47 -6.22
C LYS A 9 -0.54 13.30 -5.57
N HIS A 10 -0.22 12.07 -5.16
CA HIS A 10 1.05 11.75 -4.49
C HIS A 10 2.14 11.29 -5.44
N ARG A 11 1.90 11.35 -6.75
CA ARG A 11 2.85 10.92 -7.80
C ARG A 11 3.26 9.47 -7.67
N VAL A 12 2.33 8.65 -7.21
CA VAL A 12 2.51 7.21 -7.10
C VAL A 12 1.98 6.58 -8.38
N GLU A 13 2.67 5.59 -8.89
CA GLU A 13 2.29 4.91 -10.12
C GLU A 13 1.28 3.79 -9.81
N LYS A 14 0.10 3.85 -10.40
CA LYS A 14 -0.84 2.73 -10.36
C LYS A 14 -0.31 1.64 -11.28
N ILE A 15 -0.11 0.45 -10.77
CA ILE A 15 0.40 -0.67 -11.55
C ILE A 15 -0.76 -1.44 -12.19
N LYS A 16 -1.62 -2.03 -11.36
CA LYS A 16 -2.76 -2.80 -11.84
C LYS A 16 -3.73 -3.10 -10.72
N THR A 17 -4.91 -3.60 -11.11
CA THR A 17 -5.83 -4.25 -10.18
C THR A 17 -5.82 -5.75 -10.49
N ILE A 18 -5.89 -6.57 -9.43
CA ILE A 18 -5.98 -8.03 -9.54
C ILE A 18 -7.19 -8.44 -8.72
N GLY A 19 -8.28 -8.80 -9.40
CA GLY A 19 -9.54 -9.02 -8.70
C GLY A 19 -9.97 -7.74 -7.97
N ASP A 20 -10.06 -7.80 -6.66
CA ASP A 20 -10.39 -6.66 -5.81
C ASP A 20 -9.15 -6.01 -5.16
N ALA A 21 -7.95 -6.44 -5.53
CA ALA A 21 -6.70 -5.89 -5.00
C ALA A 21 -6.17 -4.78 -5.91
N TYR A 22 -5.65 -3.72 -5.30
CA TYR A 22 -5.08 -2.56 -5.98
C TYR A 22 -3.59 -2.49 -5.71
N MET A 23 -2.77 -2.41 -6.76
CA MET A 23 -1.32 -2.34 -6.62
C MET A 23 -0.79 -1.03 -7.19
N ALA A 24 0.05 -0.35 -6.41
CA ALA A 24 0.70 0.89 -6.81
C ALA A 24 2.11 0.94 -6.24
N ALA A 25 2.96 1.77 -6.83
CA ALA A 25 4.36 1.87 -6.42
C ALA A 25 4.86 3.31 -6.47
N ALA A 26 5.64 3.69 -5.47
CA ALA A 26 6.36 4.96 -5.47
C ALA A 26 7.73 4.77 -6.11
N GLY A 27 8.29 5.85 -6.69
CA GLY A 27 9.62 5.82 -7.28
C GLY A 27 9.68 5.13 -8.64
N LEU A 28 8.55 5.01 -9.32
CA LEU A 28 8.46 4.41 -10.65
C LEU A 28 7.55 5.25 -11.53
N PRO A 29 7.80 5.30 -12.84
CA PRO A 29 8.98 4.75 -13.50
C PRO A 29 10.26 5.52 -13.19
N ASP A 30 10.14 6.77 -12.70
CA ASP A 30 11.27 7.60 -12.32
C ASP A 30 11.49 7.48 -10.81
N PRO A 31 12.69 7.02 -10.35
CA PRO A 31 12.97 6.90 -8.93
C PRO A 31 12.86 8.22 -8.15
N GLN A 32 12.94 9.36 -8.84
CA GLN A 32 12.83 10.69 -8.24
C GLN A 32 11.39 11.20 -8.15
N ALA A 33 10.43 10.50 -8.77
CA ALA A 33 9.05 10.98 -8.87
C ALA A 33 8.34 11.00 -7.52
N SER A 34 8.59 10.01 -6.67
CA SER A 34 7.95 9.91 -5.36
C SER A 34 8.80 9.09 -4.40
N THR A 35 8.48 9.18 -3.12
CA THR A 35 9.26 8.58 -2.04
C THR A 35 8.42 7.61 -1.22
N ALA A 36 9.07 6.92 -0.28
CA ALA A 36 8.35 6.07 0.68
C ALA A 36 7.35 6.89 1.50
N ALA A 37 7.68 8.12 1.87
CA ALA A 37 6.74 8.99 2.57
C ALA A 37 5.50 9.27 1.74
N ASP A 38 5.67 9.51 0.44
CA ASP A 38 4.54 9.77 -0.46
C ASP A 38 3.57 8.60 -0.50
N ILE A 39 4.07 7.37 -0.56
CA ILE A 39 3.18 6.21 -0.62
C ILE A 39 2.49 5.95 0.73
N VAL A 40 3.16 6.24 1.84
CA VAL A 40 2.52 6.14 3.16
C VAL A 40 1.38 7.15 3.28
N LEU A 41 1.59 8.39 2.86
CA LEU A 41 0.54 9.41 2.88
C LEU A 41 -0.61 9.04 1.95
N ALA A 42 -0.31 8.53 0.77
CA ALA A 42 -1.33 8.05 -0.16
C ALA A 42 -2.15 6.92 0.46
N ALA A 43 -1.49 5.98 1.12
CA ALA A 43 -2.16 4.85 1.79
C ALA A 43 -3.10 5.31 2.90
N LEU A 44 -2.69 6.29 3.69
CA LEU A 44 -3.54 6.84 4.75
C LEU A 44 -4.76 7.55 4.17
N GLU A 45 -4.61 8.29 3.07
CA GLU A 45 -5.75 8.89 2.39
C GLU A 45 -6.69 7.85 1.81
N MET A 46 -6.15 6.78 1.22
CA MET A 46 -6.98 5.68 0.71
C MET A 46 -7.79 5.03 1.83
N ARG A 47 -7.14 4.78 2.96
CA ARG A 47 -7.80 4.22 4.14
C ARG A 47 -8.97 5.10 4.57
N ASP A 48 -8.76 6.41 4.62
CA ASP A 48 -9.80 7.35 5.03
C ASP A 48 -10.95 7.38 4.03
N LEU A 49 -10.66 7.39 2.73
CA LEU A 49 -11.69 7.40 1.71
C LEU A 49 -12.55 6.14 1.76
N ILE A 50 -11.92 4.97 1.88
CA ILE A 50 -12.64 3.70 1.94
C ILE A 50 -13.44 3.60 3.24
N GLY A 51 -12.88 4.07 4.35
CA GLY A 51 -13.60 4.12 5.63
C GLY A 51 -14.83 5.00 5.57
N GLN A 52 -14.73 6.16 4.92
CA GLN A 52 -15.86 7.06 4.73
C GLN A 52 -16.95 6.41 3.87
N ARG A 53 -16.56 5.81 2.76
CA ARG A 53 -17.50 5.12 1.86
C ARG A 53 -18.18 3.95 2.57
N ARG A 54 -17.43 3.22 3.38
CA ARG A 54 -17.98 2.11 4.16
C ARG A 54 -19.06 2.61 5.12
N THR A 55 -18.79 3.68 5.83
CA THR A 55 -19.75 4.29 6.76
C THR A 55 -21.04 4.72 6.02
N GLU A 56 -20.89 5.39 4.87
CA GLU A 56 -22.03 5.84 4.07
C GLU A 56 -22.88 4.66 3.59
N ARG A 57 -22.25 3.61 3.11
CA ARG A 57 -22.96 2.42 2.63
C ARG A 57 -23.69 1.71 3.77
N LEU A 58 -23.06 1.56 4.91
CA LEU A 58 -23.71 0.93 6.07
C LEU A 58 -24.91 1.73 6.55
N ARG A 59 -24.81 3.06 6.54
CA ARG A 59 -25.97 3.93 6.88
C ARG A 59 -27.13 3.78 5.91
N ALA A 60 -26.81 3.51 4.65
CA ALA A 60 -27.84 3.30 3.61
C ALA A 60 -28.36 1.87 3.59
N GLY A 61 -27.93 1.00 4.50
CA GLY A 61 -28.32 -0.40 4.52
C GLY A 61 -27.71 -1.24 3.41
N LEU A 62 -26.61 -0.79 2.82
CA LEU A 62 -25.94 -1.46 1.71
C LEU A 62 -24.74 -2.26 2.20
N PRO A 63 -24.36 -3.33 1.47
CA PRO A 63 -23.13 -4.06 1.78
C PRO A 63 -21.92 -3.15 1.66
N ALA A 64 -20.96 -3.33 2.55
CA ALA A 64 -19.72 -2.58 2.54
C ALA A 64 -18.53 -3.52 2.69
N PHE A 65 -17.41 -3.14 2.06
CA PHE A 65 -16.20 -3.93 2.08
C PHE A 65 -15.18 -3.32 3.02
N GLU A 66 -14.39 -4.17 3.66
CA GLU A 66 -13.24 -3.75 4.43
C GLU A 66 -12.02 -3.79 3.54
N MET A 67 -11.03 -2.93 3.85
CA MET A 67 -9.81 -2.85 3.08
C MET A 67 -8.61 -2.99 3.99
N ARG A 68 -7.66 -3.81 3.57
CA ARG A 68 -6.34 -3.90 4.18
C ARG A 68 -5.34 -3.24 3.27
N ILE A 69 -4.37 -2.55 3.84
CA ILE A 69 -3.31 -1.90 3.10
C ILE A 69 -1.97 -2.36 3.65
N GLY A 70 -1.11 -2.85 2.78
CA GLY A 70 0.24 -3.26 3.13
C GLY A 70 1.26 -2.57 2.24
N LEU A 71 2.38 -2.16 2.83
CA LEU A 71 3.46 -1.47 2.15
C LEU A 71 4.80 -2.15 2.45
N HIS A 72 5.64 -2.23 1.44
CA HIS A 72 7.00 -2.71 1.58
C HIS A 72 7.90 -1.96 0.60
N SER A 73 9.17 -1.90 0.90
CA SER A 73 10.16 -1.17 0.10
C SER A 73 11.30 -2.09 -0.26
N GLY A 74 11.76 -2.00 -1.49
CA GLY A 74 12.88 -2.80 -1.95
C GLY A 74 13.00 -2.76 -3.47
N PRO A 75 13.99 -3.45 -4.03
CA PRO A 75 14.17 -3.48 -5.48
C PRO A 75 13.08 -4.30 -6.16
N VAL A 76 12.70 -3.87 -7.35
CA VAL A 76 11.74 -4.58 -8.20
C VAL A 76 12.28 -4.64 -9.63
N ILE A 77 11.78 -5.60 -10.39
CA ILE A 77 11.97 -5.63 -11.83
C ILE A 77 10.73 -5.00 -12.44
N ALA A 78 10.93 -3.98 -13.27
CA ALA A 78 9.82 -3.26 -13.88
C ALA A 78 9.93 -3.33 -15.39
N GLY A 79 8.81 -3.38 -16.09
CA GLY A 79 8.80 -3.41 -17.53
C GLY A 79 7.41 -3.37 -18.11
N ILE A 80 7.35 -3.38 -19.44
CA ILE A 80 6.11 -3.35 -20.19
C ILE A 80 5.80 -4.77 -20.64
N VAL A 81 4.59 -5.23 -20.36
CA VAL A 81 4.14 -6.58 -20.73
C VAL A 81 2.88 -6.50 -21.58
N GLY A 82 2.66 -7.54 -22.35
CA GLY A 82 1.47 -7.68 -23.19
C GLY A 82 1.79 -7.84 -24.66
N VAL A 83 0.83 -8.34 -25.41
CA VAL A 83 0.96 -8.57 -26.86
C VAL A 83 0.12 -7.57 -27.63
N ARG A 84 -1.14 -7.39 -27.24
CA ARG A 84 -2.07 -6.48 -27.91
C ARG A 84 -2.30 -5.21 -27.12
N LYS A 85 -2.26 -5.30 -25.81
CA LYS A 85 -2.45 -4.18 -24.91
C LYS A 85 -1.27 -4.17 -23.94
N PHE A 86 -0.42 -3.20 -24.08
CA PHE A 86 0.77 -3.09 -23.25
C PHE A 86 0.43 -2.44 -21.92
N ALA A 87 1.01 -2.97 -20.83
CA ALA A 87 0.85 -2.45 -19.51
C ALA A 87 2.17 -2.47 -18.76
N TYR A 88 2.42 -1.44 -17.97
CA TYR A 88 3.57 -1.38 -17.09
C TYR A 88 3.32 -2.29 -15.88
N ASP A 89 4.29 -3.11 -15.54
CA ASP A 89 4.15 -4.03 -14.41
C ASP A 89 5.46 -4.15 -13.64
N ILE A 90 5.40 -4.72 -12.45
CA ILE A 90 6.56 -4.92 -11.58
C ILE A 90 6.53 -6.34 -11.02
N TRP A 91 7.75 -6.88 -10.77
CA TRP A 91 7.94 -8.23 -10.26
C TRP A 91 9.02 -8.26 -9.20
N GLY A 92 9.09 -9.36 -8.49
CA GLY A 92 10.17 -9.68 -7.58
C GLY A 92 9.69 -9.96 -6.16
N ASP A 93 10.64 -10.31 -5.30
CA ASP A 93 10.33 -10.65 -3.92
C ASP A 93 9.75 -9.47 -3.15
N THR A 94 10.15 -8.25 -3.49
CA THR A 94 9.59 -7.03 -2.89
C THR A 94 8.08 -6.97 -3.06
N VAL A 95 7.58 -7.33 -4.25
CA VAL A 95 6.13 -7.36 -4.53
C VAL A 95 5.45 -8.43 -3.69
N ASN A 96 6.06 -9.60 -3.58
CA ASN A 96 5.51 -10.69 -2.77
C ASN A 96 5.46 -10.30 -1.29
N THR A 97 6.48 -9.65 -0.79
CA THR A 97 6.51 -9.18 0.61
C THR A 97 5.45 -8.11 0.85
N ALA A 98 5.25 -7.19 -0.10
CA ALA A 98 4.17 -6.19 0.00
C ALA A 98 2.81 -6.87 0.10
N ALA A 99 2.57 -7.92 -0.69
CA ALA A 99 1.34 -8.70 -0.60
C ALA A 99 1.18 -9.35 0.78
N ARG A 100 2.28 -9.78 1.40
CA ARG A 100 2.23 -10.32 2.78
C ARG A 100 1.94 -9.23 3.82
N MET A 101 2.43 -8.01 3.60
CA MET A 101 2.07 -6.89 4.47
C MET A 101 0.56 -6.62 4.43
N GLU A 102 -0.04 -6.73 3.25
CA GLU A 102 -1.48 -6.54 3.10
C GLU A 102 -2.24 -7.68 3.79
N SER A 103 -1.92 -8.93 3.48
CA SER A 103 -2.65 -10.07 4.03
C SER A 103 -2.44 -10.26 5.54
N SER A 104 -1.31 -9.80 6.08
CA SER A 104 -1.02 -9.83 7.52
C SER A 104 -1.48 -8.57 8.25
N GLY A 105 -2.07 -7.63 7.53
CA GLY A 105 -2.60 -6.40 8.11
C GLY A 105 -3.96 -6.60 8.74
N GLU A 106 -4.59 -5.49 9.09
CA GLU A 106 -5.94 -5.46 9.65
C GLU A 106 -6.79 -4.47 8.88
N PRO A 107 -8.10 -4.73 8.76
CA PRO A 107 -8.99 -3.78 8.10
C PRO A 107 -8.91 -2.39 8.72
N GLY A 108 -8.84 -1.38 7.86
CA GLY A 108 -8.79 0.00 8.31
C GLY A 108 -7.43 0.45 8.84
N ARG A 109 -6.40 -0.39 8.74
CA ARG A 109 -5.05 -0.04 9.19
C ARG A 109 -4.06 -0.13 8.02
N VAL A 110 -3.03 0.69 8.09
CA VAL A 110 -1.92 0.64 7.12
C VAL A 110 -0.77 -0.09 7.79
N ASN A 111 -0.38 -1.24 7.22
CA ASN A 111 0.65 -2.12 7.75
C ASN A 111 1.91 -1.98 6.91
N ILE A 112 3.04 -1.70 7.54
CA ILE A 112 4.31 -1.50 6.84
C ILE A 112 5.38 -2.43 7.36
N SER A 113 6.32 -2.78 6.49
CA SER A 113 7.48 -3.57 6.87
C SER A 113 8.52 -2.73 7.61
N ALA A 114 9.46 -3.39 8.28
CA ALA A 114 10.57 -2.72 8.94
C ALA A 114 11.41 -1.91 7.94
N THR A 115 11.55 -2.40 6.70
CA THR A 115 12.29 -1.69 5.65
C THR A 115 11.62 -0.36 5.32
N THR A 116 10.30 -0.36 5.17
CA THR A 116 9.56 0.88 4.93
C THR A 116 9.61 1.78 6.16
N TYR A 117 9.46 1.22 7.35
CA TYR A 117 9.56 1.98 8.59
C TYR A 117 10.89 2.73 8.68
N ALA A 118 12.00 2.08 8.36
CA ALA A 118 13.31 2.71 8.40
C ALA A 118 13.40 3.94 7.50
N LEU A 119 12.66 3.94 6.39
CA LEU A 119 12.65 5.06 5.43
C LEU A 119 11.75 6.22 5.87
N VAL A 120 10.75 5.97 6.71
CA VAL A 120 9.74 6.98 7.03
C VAL A 120 9.65 7.32 8.52
N LYS A 121 10.45 6.69 9.36
CA LYS A 121 10.35 6.83 10.82
C LYS A 121 10.52 8.27 11.30
N ASP A 122 11.25 9.11 10.56
CA ASP A 122 11.53 10.50 10.94
C ASP A 122 10.64 11.51 10.21
N VAL A 123 9.65 11.05 9.44
CA VAL A 123 8.73 11.95 8.72
C VAL A 123 7.80 12.62 9.73
N PRO A 124 7.74 13.97 9.76
CA PRO A 124 6.83 14.65 10.67
C PRO A 124 5.37 14.32 10.37
N GLY A 125 4.56 14.26 11.42
CA GLY A 125 3.13 14.01 11.27
C GLY A 125 2.75 12.55 11.19
N LEU A 126 3.70 11.64 11.32
CA LEU A 126 3.42 10.19 11.38
C LEU A 126 3.76 9.65 12.75
N ARG A 127 2.98 8.68 13.20
CA ARG A 127 3.29 7.89 14.38
C ARG A 127 3.18 6.42 14.03
N PHE A 128 3.88 5.58 14.76
CA PHE A 128 4.01 4.17 14.44
C PHE A 128 3.70 3.32 15.66
N GLU A 129 3.04 2.20 15.43
CA GLU A 129 2.73 1.22 16.45
C GLU A 129 3.48 -0.07 16.12
N PRO A 130 4.54 -0.41 16.86
CA PRO A 130 5.26 -1.65 16.60
C PRO A 130 4.36 -2.87 16.84
N ARG A 131 4.46 -3.84 15.96
CA ARG A 131 3.71 -5.10 16.07
C ARG A 131 4.62 -6.26 16.46
N GLY A 132 5.93 -6.04 16.53
CA GLY A 132 6.89 -7.10 16.71
C GLY A 132 7.02 -7.97 15.46
N HIS A 133 7.36 -9.22 15.64
CA HIS A 133 7.49 -10.17 14.54
C HIS A 133 6.17 -10.88 14.34
N VAL A 134 5.63 -10.75 13.13
CA VAL A 134 4.32 -11.28 12.75
C VAL A 134 4.54 -12.38 11.70
N HIS A 135 3.84 -13.49 11.85
CA HIS A 135 3.94 -14.57 10.86
C HIS A 135 3.36 -14.12 9.52
N ALA A 136 4.16 -14.28 8.47
CA ALA A 136 3.75 -13.96 7.11
C ALA A 136 3.91 -15.21 6.24
N LYS A 137 2.85 -15.59 5.55
CA LYS A 137 2.79 -16.81 4.76
C LYS A 137 3.94 -16.87 3.75
N GLY A 138 4.75 -17.93 3.82
CA GLY A 138 5.87 -18.15 2.91
C GLY A 138 7.10 -17.29 3.20
N LYS A 139 7.07 -16.46 4.25
CA LYS A 139 8.17 -15.54 4.59
C LYS A 139 8.70 -15.75 6.02
N GLY A 140 8.05 -16.60 6.81
CA GLY A 140 8.38 -16.73 8.22
C GLY A 140 7.85 -15.54 9.00
N GLU A 141 8.61 -15.10 9.99
CA GLU A 141 8.22 -13.95 10.82
C GLU A 141 8.90 -12.69 10.34
N LEU A 142 8.11 -11.65 10.15
CA LEU A 142 8.58 -10.35 9.69
C LEU A 142 8.19 -9.27 10.69
N GLU A 143 9.11 -8.35 10.94
CA GLU A 143 8.83 -7.21 11.80
C GLU A 143 7.93 -6.23 11.06
N MET A 144 6.85 -5.80 11.73
CA MET A 144 5.83 -4.96 11.12
C MET A 144 5.45 -3.82 12.04
N PHE A 145 4.87 -2.78 11.44
CA PHE A 145 4.39 -1.61 12.15
C PHE A 145 3.07 -1.17 11.54
N PHE A 146 2.12 -0.73 12.36
CA PHE A 146 1.02 0.07 11.85
C PHE A 146 1.47 1.52 11.82
N VAL A 147 1.04 2.27 10.80
CA VAL A 147 1.33 3.70 10.69
C VAL A 147 0.03 4.49 10.72
N GLU A 148 0.09 5.64 11.42
CA GLU A 148 -1.04 6.56 11.55
C GLU A 148 -0.54 8.00 11.45
N ARG A 149 -1.47 8.91 11.30
CA ARG A 149 -1.15 10.33 11.47
C ARG A 149 -0.98 10.61 12.96
N ALA A 150 0.02 11.41 13.26
CA ALA A 150 0.29 11.82 14.63
C ALA A 150 -0.81 12.76 15.17
#